data_2a37b0423306befa8142672e9e11489e
#
_entry.id   2a37b0423306befa8142672e9e11489e
#
_cell.length_a   1.000
_cell.length_b   1.000
_cell.length_c   1.000
_cell.angle_alpha   90.00
_cell.angle_beta   90.00
_cell.angle_gamma   90.00
#
_symmetry.space_group_name_H-M   'P 1'
#
loop_
_entity.id
_entity.type
_entity.pdbx_description
1 polymer ?
#
loop_
_entity_poly.entity_id
_entity_poly.type
_entity_poly.pdbx_seq_one_letter_code
_entity_poly.pdbx_strand_id
1 'polypeptide(L)'
;MKCFRFGWHGDGGLGERMIQTILAGRKTATSCPAYDPDDADLKTGDELQLMDKNGAVRGRLIVTLVEVRPFGGFDEKLADEEGVTLPELKEKMNFANGRLIRDDEEMRVVHFRLGTAAK
;
A
#
# COMPACT_ATOMS: atom_id res chain seq x y z
N MET A 1 11.22 12.50 -8.03
CA MET A 1 10.05 11.61 -8.16
C MET A 1 9.75 10.94 -6.84
N LYS A 2 8.51 10.84 -6.49
CA LYS A 2 8.10 10.19 -5.25
C LYS A 2 8.30 8.69 -5.34
N CYS A 3 8.51 8.06 -4.18
CA CYS A 3 8.78 6.63 -4.10
C CYS A 3 7.77 5.96 -3.18
N PHE A 4 7.41 4.73 -3.51
CA PHE A 4 6.58 3.88 -2.68
C PHE A 4 7.41 2.64 -2.35
N ARG A 5 7.93 2.60 -1.13
CA ARG A 5 8.79 1.50 -0.71
C ARG A 5 7.99 0.45 0.04
N PHE A 6 8.16 -0.80 -0.36
CA PHE A 6 7.50 -1.93 0.26
C PHE A 6 8.55 -2.85 0.88
N GLY A 7 8.34 -3.16 2.16
CA GLY A 7 9.20 -4.09 2.86
C GLY A 7 10.25 -3.42 3.73
N TRP A 8 10.76 -4.19 4.64
CA TRP A 8 11.84 -3.78 5.55
C TRP A 8 12.62 -5.03 5.96
N HIS A 9 13.80 -4.81 6.50
CA HIS A 9 14.60 -5.93 6.97
C HIS A 9 13.90 -6.61 8.17
N GLY A 10 13.65 -7.89 8.04
CA GLY A 10 12.93 -8.65 9.06
C GLY A 10 11.44 -8.77 8.83
N ASP A 11 10.95 -8.38 7.65
CA ASP A 11 9.52 -8.42 7.34
C ASP A 11 9.00 -9.83 6.95
N GLY A 12 9.86 -10.83 6.97
CA GLY A 12 9.46 -12.19 6.60
C GLY A 12 9.09 -12.36 5.14
N GLY A 13 9.54 -11.43 4.27
CA GLY A 13 9.24 -11.47 2.85
C GLY A 13 7.93 -10.79 2.48
N LEU A 14 7.28 -10.12 3.44
CA LEU A 14 5.99 -9.47 3.19
C LEU A 14 6.08 -8.43 2.07
N GLY A 15 7.11 -7.58 2.10
CA GLY A 15 7.28 -6.54 1.07
C GLY A 15 7.41 -7.11 -0.32
N GLU A 16 8.21 -8.16 -0.47
CA GLU A 16 8.40 -8.80 -1.77
C GLU A 16 7.11 -9.43 -2.28
N ARG A 17 6.32 -10.05 -1.39
CA ARG A 17 5.02 -10.61 -1.78
C ARG A 17 4.06 -9.52 -2.25
N MET A 18 4.06 -8.37 -1.57
CA MET A 18 3.24 -7.24 -2.00
C MET A 18 3.66 -6.73 -3.37
N ILE A 19 4.97 -6.60 -3.60
CA ILE A 19 5.49 -6.16 -4.89
C ILE A 19 5.07 -7.12 -6.01
N GLN A 20 5.20 -8.42 -5.78
CA GLN A 20 4.81 -9.41 -6.78
C GLN A 20 3.30 -9.32 -7.09
N THR A 21 2.48 -9.09 -6.07
CA THR A 21 1.04 -8.95 -6.24
C THR A 21 0.69 -7.68 -7.02
N ILE A 22 1.43 -6.59 -6.76
CA ILE A 22 1.27 -5.34 -7.52
C ILE A 22 1.63 -5.56 -8.99
N LEU A 23 2.78 -6.17 -9.24
CA LEU A 23 3.26 -6.39 -10.61
C LEU A 23 2.35 -7.34 -11.39
N ALA A 24 1.66 -8.24 -10.69
CA ALA A 24 0.66 -9.12 -11.30
C ALA A 24 -0.68 -8.43 -11.55
N GLY A 25 -0.84 -7.18 -11.13
CA GLY A 25 -2.08 -6.43 -11.32
C GLY A 25 -3.17 -6.77 -10.32
N ARG A 26 -2.88 -7.56 -9.28
CA ARG A 26 -3.89 -7.98 -8.30
C ARG A 26 -3.95 -7.07 -7.08
N LYS A 27 -2.90 -6.29 -6.82
CA LYS A 27 -2.89 -5.30 -5.74
C LYS A 27 -2.91 -3.92 -6.37
N THR A 28 -4.02 -3.18 -6.14
CA THR A 28 -4.23 -1.85 -6.70
C THR A 28 -4.47 -0.80 -5.61
N ALA A 29 -4.28 -1.17 -4.35
CA ALA A 29 -4.41 -0.24 -3.24
C ALA A 29 -3.47 -0.65 -2.13
N THR A 30 -3.07 0.32 -1.31
CA THR A 30 -2.31 0.07 -0.10
C THR A 30 -2.72 1.08 0.95
N SER A 31 -2.56 0.71 2.22
CA SER A 31 -3.05 1.50 3.35
C SER A 31 -1.94 1.77 4.34
N CYS A 32 -2.03 2.92 5.01
CA CYS A 32 -1.15 3.25 6.13
C CYS A 32 -1.95 4.14 7.10
N PRO A 33 -1.50 4.28 8.36
CA PRO A 33 -2.13 5.24 9.27
C PRO A 33 -2.11 6.64 8.66
N ALA A 34 -3.21 7.38 8.83
CA ALA A 34 -3.33 8.70 8.22
C ALA A 34 -2.31 9.70 8.76
N TYR A 35 -1.80 9.46 9.96
CA TYR A 35 -0.78 10.34 10.56
C TYR A 35 0.63 10.10 9.98
N ASP A 36 0.82 9.03 9.19
CA ASP A 36 2.13 8.72 8.63
C ASP A 36 2.53 9.82 7.65
N PRO A 37 3.67 10.51 7.87
CA PRO A 37 4.05 11.63 7.03
C PRO A 37 4.58 11.22 5.65
N ASP A 38 4.97 9.95 5.48
CA ASP A 38 5.65 9.52 4.25
C ASP A 38 4.77 9.69 3.01
N ASP A 39 3.46 9.45 3.17
CA ASP A 39 2.54 9.51 2.04
C ASP A 39 1.55 10.68 2.15
N ALA A 40 1.85 11.64 3.03
CA ALA A 40 0.89 12.70 3.37
C ALA A 40 0.58 13.62 2.19
N ASP A 41 1.49 13.74 1.25
CA ASP A 41 1.35 14.68 0.13
C ASP A 41 0.99 13.99 -1.20
N LEU A 42 0.65 12.71 -1.16
CA LEU A 42 0.24 11.99 -2.37
C LEU A 42 -1.13 12.47 -2.85
N LYS A 43 -1.29 12.57 -4.16
CA LYS A 43 -2.55 12.99 -4.77
C LYS A 43 -2.74 12.28 -6.11
N THR A 44 -3.97 12.28 -6.57
CA THR A 44 -4.34 11.70 -7.86
C THR A 44 -3.45 12.27 -8.97
N GLY A 45 -2.94 11.37 -9.79
CA GLY A 45 -2.06 11.73 -10.90
C GLY A 45 -0.58 11.65 -10.59
N ASP A 46 -0.20 11.55 -9.31
CA ASP A 46 1.20 11.43 -8.94
C ASP A 46 1.80 10.15 -9.49
N GLU A 47 3.03 10.25 -9.97
CA GLU A 47 3.82 9.09 -10.39
C GLU A 47 4.76 8.69 -9.26
N LEU A 48 4.82 7.39 -9.01
CA LEU A 48 5.64 6.84 -7.94
C LEU A 48 6.57 5.77 -8.49
N GLN A 49 7.79 5.72 -7.96
CA GLN A 49 8.66 4.56 -8.17
C GLN A 49 8.32 3.50 -7.14
N LEU A 50 8.00 2.30 -7.63
CA LEU A 50 7.81 1.15 -6.75
C LEU A 50 9.17 0.60 -6.37
N MET A 51 9.50 0.63 -5.09
CA MET A 51 10.83 0.25 -4.62
C MET A 51 10.73 -0.86 -3.60
N ASP A 52 11.74 -1.72 -3.58
CA ASP A 52 11.84 -2.76 -2.56
C ASP A 52 12.65 -2.26 -1.36
N LYS A 53 12.81 -3.14 -0.36
CA LYS A 53 13.51 -2.78 0.89
C LYS A 53 14.99 -2.47 0.69
N ASN A 54 15.56 -2.88 -0.43
CA ASN A 54 16.96 -2.62 -0.75
C ASN A 54 17.15 -1.35 -1.59
N GLY A 55 16.05 -0.65 -1.88
CA GLY A 55 16.08 0.57 -2.68
C GLY A 55 16.09 0.33 -4.18
N ALA A 56 15.90 -0.92 -4.62
CA ALA A 56 15.82 -1.21 -6.05
C ALA A 56 14.46 -0.81 -6.60
N VAL A 57 14.46 -0.14 -7.76
CA VAL A 57 13.22 0.24 -8.43
C VAL A 57 12.67 -0.97 -9.16
N ARG A 58 11.44 -1.34 -8.83
CA ARG A 58 10.79 -2.55 -9.34
C ARG A 58 9.66 -2.25 -10.32
N GLY A 59 9.28 -0.98 -10.45
CA GLY A 59 8.23 -0.59 -11.35
C GLY A 59 7.81 0.85 -11.14
N ARG A 60 6.71 1.24 -11.79
CA ARG A 60 6.16 2.58 -11.69
C ARG A 60 4.66 2.49 -11.47
N LEU A 61 4.15 3.36 -10.59
CA LEU A 61 2.74 3.41 -10.25
C LEU A 61 2.20 4.81 -10.53
N ILE A 62 0.91 4.87 -10.85
CA ILE A 62 0.19 6.14 -10.99
C ILE A 62 -0.91 6.14 -9.94
N VAL A 63 -0.94 7.16 -9.11
CA VAL A 63 -1.98 7.31 -8.08
C VAL A 63 -3.30 7.66 -8.76
N THR A 64 -4.34 6.89 -8.47
CA THR A 64 -5.67 7.12 -9.04
C THR A 64 -6.64 7.74 -8.04
N LEU A 65 -6.45 7.50 -6.74
CA LEU A 65 -7.30 8.06 -5.70
C LEU A 65 -6.57 7.96 -4.36
N VAL A 66 -6.68 9.01 -3.56
CA VAL A 66 -6.24 8.97 -2.16
C VAL A 66 -7.47 9.24 -1.30
N GLU A 67 -7.75 8.36 -0.35
CA GLU A 67 -8.89 8.52 0.55
C GLU A 67 -8.46 8.27 1.99
N VAL A 68 -9.28 8.75 2.92
CA VAL A 68 -9.10 8.46 4.35
C VAL A 68 -10.36 7.77 4.83
N ARG A 69 -10.20 6.65 5.51
CA ARG A 69 -11.33 5.93 6.11
C ARG A 69 -10.89 5.31 7.42
N PRO A 70 -11.82 5.09 8.36
CA PRO A 70 -11.46 4.42 9.61
C PRO A 70 -11.11 2.96 9.35
N PHE A 71 -10.24 2.41 10.19
CA PHE A 71 -9.80 1.01 10.06
C PHE A 71 -10.99 0.05 10.13
N GLY A 72 -11.96 0.32 11.00
CA GLY A 72 -13.19 -0.46 11.08
C GLY A 72 -14.07 -0.36 9.85
N GLY A 73 -13.82 0.59 8.96
CA GLY A 73 -14.50 0.72 7.69
C GLY A 73 -13.84 -0.03 6.55
N PHE A 74 -12.77 -0.78 6.82
CA PHE A 74 -12.17 -1.65 5.82
C PHE A 74 -13.12 -2.80 5.52
N ASP A 75 -13.31 -3.08 4.23
CA ASP A 75 -14.26 -4.09 3.79
C ASP A 75 -13.59 -5.08 2.85
N GLU A 76 -14.38 -6.06 2.42
CA GLU A 76 -13.84 -7.12 1.54
C GLU A 76 -13.43 -6.57 0.17
N LYS A 77 -14.10 -5.52 -0.31
CA LYS A 77 -13.72 -4.90 -1.57
C LYS A 77 -12.32 -4.30 -1.48
N LEU A 78 -12.04 -3.56 -0.40
CA LEU A 78 -10.71 -2.99 -0.19
C LEU A 78 -9.68 -4.10 -0.04
N ALA A 79 -9.99 -5.14 0.73
CA ALA A 79 -9.08 -6.27 0.90
C ALA A 79 -8.74 -6.91 -0.45
N ASP A 80 -9.72 -7.08 -1.31
CA ASP A 80 -9.53 -7.63 -2.64
C ASP A 80 -8.61 -6.71 -3.47
N GLU A 81 -8.82 -5.40 -3.38
CA GLU A 81 -7.96 -4.42 -4.06
C GLU A 81 -6.53 -4.45 -3.51
N GLU A 82 -6.35 -4.85 -2.27
CA GLU A 82 -5.01 -5.04 -1.69
C GLU A 82 -4.46 -6.46 -1.92
N GLY A 83 -5.22 -7.31 -2.61
CA GLY A 83 -4.77 -8.63 -3.00
C GLY A 83 -4.85 -9.69 -1.90
N VAL A 84 -5.67 -9.47 -0.87
CA VAL A 84 -5.78 -10.36 0.29
C VAL A 84 -7.24 -10.46 0.73
N THR A 85 -7.52 -11.32 1.73
CA THR A 85 -8.82 -11.34 2.39
C THR A 85 -8.88 -10.25 3.46
N LEU A 86 -10.09 -9.89 3.91
CA LEU A 86 -10.24 -8.88 4.95
C LEU A 86 -9.51 -9.24 6.26
N PRO A 87 -9.64 -10.47 6.81
CA PRO A 87 -8.86 -10.84 7.98
C PRO A 87 -7.35 -10.72 7.76
N GLU A 88 -6.87 -11.14 6.59
CA GLU A 88 -5.44 -11.03 6.25
C GLU A 88 -5.00 -9.58 6.17
N LEU A 89 -5.84 -8.69 5.61
CA LEU A 89 -5.52 -7.28 5.51
C LEU A 89 -5.34 -6.67 6.91
N LYS A 90 -6.28 -6.95 7.81
CA LYS A 90 -6.20 -6.41 9.17
C LYS A 90 -5.00 -6.95 9.93
N GLU A 91 -4.72 -8.23 9.80
CA GLU A 91 -3.55 -8.85 10.43
C GLU A 91 -2.26 -8.25 9.89
N LYS A 92 -2.17 -8.09 8.57
CA LYS A 92 -0.99 -7.49 7.94
C LYS A 92 -0.76 -6.06 8.42
N MET A 93 -1.84 -5.26 8.54
CA MET A 93 -1.72 -3.89 9.01
C MET A 93 -1.23 -3.83 10.45
N ASN A 94 -1.75 -4.70 11.31
CA ASN A 94 -1.29 -4.77 12.69
C ASN A 94 0.18 -5.19 12.75
N PHE A 95 0.57 -6.18 11.96
CA PHE A 95 1.96 -6.64 11.91
C PHE A 95 2.89 -5.52 11.44
N ALA A 96 2.54 -4.85 10.36
CA ALA A 96 3.39 -3.80 9.79
C ALA A 96 3.56 -2.61 10.72
N ASN A 97 2.57 -2.33 11.55
CA ASN A 97 2.63 -1.20 12.48
C ASN A 97 3.09 -1.59 13.88
N GLY A 98 3.32 -2.89 14.11
CA GLY A 98 3.81 -3.38 15.40
C GLY A 98 2.83 -3.18 16.55
N ARG A 99 1.53 -3.04 16.28
CA ARG A 99 0.51 -2.84 17.29
C ARG A 99 -0.87 -3.16 16.73
N LEU A 100 -1.84 -3.30 17.61
CA LEU A 100 -3.23 -3.43 17.19
C LEU A 100 -3.77 -2.05 16.81
N ILE A 101 -4.33 -1.94 15.62
CA ILE A 101 -4.94 -0.71 15.14
C ILE A 101 -6.40 -0.70 15.59
N ARG A 102 -6.86 0.43 16.12
CA ARG A 102 -8.23 0.58 16.57
C ARG A 102 -9.17 0.80 15.41
N ASP A 103 -10.43 0.39 15.57
CA ASP A 103 -11.44 0.54 14.52
C ASP A 103 -11.71 2.00 14.15
N ASP A 104 -11.57 2.93 15.12
CA ASP A 104 -11.81 4.35 14.90
C ASP A 104 -10.60 5.11 14.38
N GLU A 105 -9.47 4.44 14.23
CA GLU A 105 -8.25 5.09 13.75
C GLU A 105 -8.37 5.37 12.25
N GLU A 106 -8.05 6.60 11.86
CA GLU A 106 -8.08 6.99 10.45
C GLU A 106 -6.89 6.41 9.70
N MET A 107 -7.20 5.83 8.55
CA MET A 107 -6.21 5.22 7.67
C MET A 107 -6.25 5.94 6.33
N ARG A 108 -5.07 6.15 5.76
CA ARG A 108 -4.96 6.66 4.38
C ARG A 108 -4.88 5.46 3.45
N VAL A 109 -5.75 5.45 2.44
CA VAL A 109 -5.76 4.41 1.42
C VAL A 109 -5.35 5.05 0.11
N VAL A 110 -4.29 4.53 -0.48
CA VAL A 110 -3.77 5.02 -1.76
C VAL A 110 -4.10 3.98 -2.82
N HIS A 111 -4.94 4.38 -3.77
CA HIS A 111 -5.28 3.55 -4.93
C HIS A 111 -4.33 3.91 -6.07
N PHE A 112 -3.92 2.92 -6.83
CA PHE A 112 -2.96 3.13 -7.91
C PHE A 112 -3.17 2.11 -9.02
N ARG A 113 -2.51 2.37 -10.14
CA ARG A 113 -2.39 1.42 -11.24
C ARG A 113 -0.94 1.35 -11.67
N LEU A 114 -0.58 0.26 -12.32
CA LEU A 114 0.74 0.17 -12.91
C LEU A 114 0.87 1.22 -14.02
N GLY A 115 1.98 1.93 -14.01
CA GLY A 115 2.31 2.79 -15.11
C GLY A 115 2.72 1.95 -16.31
N THR A 116 2.44 2.45 -17.51
CA THR A 116 2.93 1.79 -18.69
C THR A 116 4.46 1.85 -18.69
N ALA A 117 5.07 0.80 -19.21
CA ALA A 117 6.51 0.82 -19.36
C ALA A 117 6.91 2.06 -20.15
N ALA A 118 7.93 2.73 -19.67
CA ALA A 118 8.45 3.87 -20.39
C ALA A 118 8.88 3.42 -21.78
N LYS A 119 8.41 4.11 -22.75
CA LYS A 119 8.78 3.84 -24.13
C LYS A 119 9.89 4.80 -24.52
#